data_aae8f4225f14277a8ef4b716990de1f7
#
_entry.id   aae8f4225f14277a8ef4b716990de1f7
#
_cell.length_a   1.000
_cell.length_b   1.000
_cell.length_c   1.000
_cell.angle_alpha   90.00
_cell.angle_beta   90.00
_cell.angle_gamma   90.00
#
_symmetry.space_group_name_H-M   'P 1'
#
loop_
_entity.id
_entity.type
_entity.pdbx_description
1 polymer ?
#
loop_
_entity_poly.entity_id
_entity_poly.type
_entity_poly.pdbx_seq_one_letter_code
_entity_poly.pdbx_strand_id
1 'polypeptide(L)'
;MKKLLIATACAMCAGFVPAQDAPATAKNAAKQDAPAARRLARHDRIPGRLGRVRSVEAKPFGKLADGTETKIYRLQGPDGLIIDVSDYGGRLVRCYAPDKFGNLADVTLGWNTPGEYEKNGFSMGTLIGRYGNRIAEGKFTLDGKEYTLPINEDKKTEATVRHCTLHGGPDGWDKKVWKATPMFGRGPVQGIIFTYVSADGEMGFPGKVTCRVTYKVLPGNIWSVDYYATTDKPTVINPTHHSYWNLAGESSGNVLGQELQIFADEYTQTTVGLIPTKNVPVKGTGFDFTTLRAIGAKADLMKADKSLAPMDNWYDHNFVLRGKIGELKQAVLMRDPVSGRTMEIWTTEPCMQMYGAQNMTTELPAKAAGKHLCQFAGVALETQHAPDSPNRPDFPSTVLRPGETFRSHTEYRFGVSK
;
A
#
# COMPACT_ATOMS: atom_id res chain seq x y z
N MET A 1 58.34 12.11 -19.62
CA MET A 1 58.58 11.20 -20.76
C MET A 1 57.21 10.71 -21.21
N LYS A 2 56.67 11.35 -22.27
CA LYS A 2 56.53 10.84 -23.65
C LYS A 2 55.74 9.50 -23.66
N LYS A 3 54.64 9.47 -24.20
CA LYS A 3 53.96 9.49 -25.54
C LYS A 3 52.89 8.36 -25.48
N LEU A 4 51.82 8.20 -26.18
CA LEU A 4 51.31 8.80 -27.43
C LEU A 4 49.87 8.30 -27.65
N LEU A 5 49.04 9.14 -28.19
CA LEU A 5 47.73 8.87 -28.85
C LEU A 5 47.84 7.76 -29.91
N ILE A 6 46.72 7.04 -30.14
CA ILE A 6 46.26 6.75 -31.51
C ILE A 6 44.72 6.69 -31.47
N ALA A 7 44.09 7.60 -32.22
CA ALA A 7 42.71 7.54 -32.69
C ALA A 7 42.71 6.86 -34.05
N THR A 8 41.70 6.04 -34.32
CA THR A 8 41.41 5.66 -35.72
C THR A 8 39.88 5.63 -35.90
N ALA A 9 39.41 6.61 -36.68
CA ALA A 9 38.08 6.62 -37.28
C ALA A 9 38.10 5.75 -38.53
N CYS A 10 37.04 5.05 -38.84
CA CYS A 10 36.74 4.66 -40.22
C CYS A 10 35.22 4.71 -40.46
N ALA A 11 34.94 5.32 -41.61
CA ALA A 11 33.65 5.77 -42.08
C ALA A 11 32.96 4.74 -42.99
N MET A 12 31.65 4.86 -43.04
CA MET A 12 30.69 4.65 -44.13
C MET A 12 30.93 3.52 -45.16
N CYS A 13 29.87 2.72 -45.36
CA CYS A 13 29.35 2.46 -46.71
C CYS A 13 27.86 2.11 -46.65
N ALA A 14 27.04 2.92 -47.27
CA ALA A 14 25.65 2.67 -47.62
C ALA A 14 25.60 1.76 -48.85
N GLY A 15 24.72 0.79 -48.85
CA GLY A 15 24.41 -0.06 -49.99
C GLY A 15 22.90 -0.28 -50.10
N PHE A 16 22.30 0.44 -51.03
CA PHE A 16 20.93 0.26 -51.55
C PHE A 16 20.91 -0.92 -52.50
N VAL A 17 19.96 -1.86 -52.41
CA VAL A 17 19.54 -2.77 -53.50
C VAL A 17 18.03 -3.00 -53.37
N PRO A 18 17.29 -3.05 -54.51
CA PRO A 18 15.86 -2.81 -54.60
C PRO A 18 14.97 -4.08 -54.43
N ALA A 19 13.69 -3.80 -54.31
CA ALA A 19 12.58 -4.76 -54.23
C ALA A 19 12.49 -5.64 -55.48
N GLN A 20 12.19 -6.93 -55.26
CA GLN A 20 11.60 -7.79 -56.27
C GLN A 20 10.45 -8.62 -55.65
N ASP A 21 9.46 -8.82 -56.50
CA ASP A 21 8.09 -9.27 -56.33
C ASP A 21 7.86 -10.61 -55.59
N ALA A 22 6.67 -10.72 -55.06
CA ALA A 22 6.06 -11.92 -54.46
C ALA A 22 5.71 -13.01 -55.49
N PRO A 23 5.51 -14.26 -55.00
CA PRO A 23 4.17 -14.81 -55.19
C PRO A 23 3.53 -15.37 -53.92
N ALA A 24 2.21 -15.22 -53.92
CA ALA A 24 1.30 -15.76 -52.94
C ALA A 24 1.20 -17.29 -52.99
N THR A 25 1.23 -17.97 -51.82
CA THR A 25 0.45 -19.20 -51.58
C THR A 25 0.24 -19.39 -50.08
N ALA A 26 -1.01 -19.27 -49.69
CA ALA A 26 -1.86 -20.17 -48.88
C ALA A 26 -1.39 -20.64 -47.49
N LYS A 27 -2.18 -20.16 -46.52
CA LYS A 27 -2.84 -20.91 -45.42
C LYS A 27 -1.99 -21.90 -44.61
N ASN A 28 -1.59 -21.45 -43.41
CA ASN A 28 -1.87 -22.18 -42.16
C ASN A 28 -1.41 -21.27 -40.99
N ALA A 29 -2.31 -20.42 -40.50
CA ALA A 29 -2.12 -19.72 -39.25
C ALA A 29 -2.49 -20.72 -38.13
N ALA A 30 -1.47 -21.23 -37.43
CA ALA A 30 -1.66 -21.95 -36.19
C ALA A 30 -2.22 -20.93 -35.18
N LYS A 31 -3.43 -21.18 -34.70
CA LYS A 31 -4.02 -20.52 -33.54
C LYS A 31 -3.12 -20.80 -32.35
N GLN A 32 -2.41 -19.80 -31.87
CA GLN A 32 -1.86 -19.81 -30.53
C GLN A 32 -3.03 -19.62 -29.57
N ASP A 33 -3.35 -20.67 -28.84
CA ASP A 33 -4.35 -20.67 -27.78
C ASP A 33 -3.89 -19.71 -26.69
N ALA A 34 -4.65 -18.63 -26.50
CA ALA A 34 -4.59 -17.82 -25.30
C ALA A 34 -4.97 -18.71 -24.09
N PRO A 35 -4.28 -18.58 -22.94
CA PRO A 35 -4.61 -19.37 -21.78
C PRO A 35 -6.06 -19.10 -21.37
N ALA A 36 -6.86 -20.15 -21.33
CA ALA A 36 -8.27 -20.13 -20.98
C ALA A 36 -8.46 -19.47 -19.61
N ALA A 37 -9.00 -18.25 -19.62
CA ALA A 37 -9.58 -17.65 -18.44
C ALA A 37 -10.65 -18.62 -17.91
N ARG A 38 -10.41 -19.25 -16.75
CA ARG A 38 -11.40 -20.08 -16.08
C ARG A 38 -12.61 -19.18 -15.79
N ARG A 39 -13.64 -19.30 -16.63
CA ARG A 39 -14.98 -18.79 -16.33
C ARG A 39 -15.40 -19.45 -15.03
N LEU A 40 -15.42 -18.68 -13.94
CA LEU A 40 -16.16 -19.09 -12.74
C LEU A 40 -17.61 -19.27 -13.18
N ALA A 41 -18.11 -20.48 -13.02
CA ALA A 41 -19.44 -20.87 -13.41
C ALA A 41 -20.46 -19.84 -12.92
N ARG A 42 -21.37 -19.44 -13.80
CA ARG A 42 -22.58 -18.70 -13.45
C ARG A 42 -23.42 -19.58 -12.54
N HIS A 43 -23.24 -19.47 -11.24
CA HIS A 43 -24.12 -20.06 -10.26
C HIS A 43 -25.24 -19.10 -9.92
N ASP A 44 -26.38 -19.42 -10.49
CA ASP A 44 -27.75 -19.24 -10.00
C ASP A 44 -28.10 -17.88 -9.37
N ARG A 45 -28.63 -17.02 -10.23
CA ARG A 45 -29.60 -16.00 -9.80
C ARG A 45 -30.87 -16.74 -9.37
N ILE A 46 -31.05 -16.99 -8.10
CA ILE A 46 -32.34 -17.36 -7.54
C ILE A 46 -33.06 -16.06 -7.16
N PRO A 47 -34.18 -15.70 -7.83
CA PRO A 47 -35.00 -14.58 -7.42
C PRO A 47 -35.73 -14.94 -6.13
N GLY A 48 -35.64 -14.07 -5.11
CA GLY A 48 -36.64 -14.00 -4.04
C GLY A 48 -36.48 -14.94 -2.86
N ARG A 49 -35.34 -14.86 -2.12
CA ARG A 49 -35.35 -15.19 -0.70
C ARG A 49 -34.54 -14.14 0.05
N LEU A 50 -35.20 -13.47 1.01
CA LEU A 50 -34.57 -12.63 2.04
C LEU A 50 -33.33 -13.37 2.57
N GLY A 51 -32.15 -12.80 2.31
CA GLY A 51 -30.88 -13.49 2.31
C GLY A 51 -30.57 -14.17 3.64
N ARG A 52 -30.13 -15.42 3.54
CA ARG A 52 -29.35 -16.05 4.61
C ARG A 52 -28.20 -15.12 4.97
N VAL A 53 -28.02 -14.87 6.26
CA VAL A 53 -26.81 -14.26 6.82
C VAL A 53 -25.61 -15.04 6.26
N ARG A 54 -24.84 -14.44 5.38
CA ARG A 54 -23.57 -15.03 4.94
C ARG A 54 -22.58 -14.78 6.08
N SER A 55 -22.27 -15.81 6.85
CA SER A 55 -21.23 -15.77 7.85
C SER A 55 -19.86 -15.59 7.17
N VAL A 56 -19.02 -14.73 7.72
CA VAL A 56 -17.61 -14.68 7.36
C VAL A 56 -16.95 -15.95 7.89
N GLU A 57 -16.50 -16.82 6.99
CA GLU A 57 -15.90 -18.11 7.36
C GLU A 57 -14.41 -17.95 7.59
N ALA A 58 -13.92 -18.48 8.72
CA ALA A 58 -12.51 -18.59 9.02
C ALA A 58 -11.93 -19.85 8.39
N LYS A 59 -10.79 -19.74 7.70
CA LYS A 59 -10.01 -20.87 7.19
C LYS A 59 -8.59 -20.81 7.73
N PRO A 60 -7.88 -21.95 7.86
CA PRO A 60 -6.46 -21.94 8.16
C PRO A 60 -5.71 -21.12 7.09
N PHE A 61 -4.84 -20.22 7.52
CA PHE A 61 -3.92 -19.49 6.63
C PHE A 61 -2.54 -20.13 6.63
N GLY A 62 -2.13 -20.70 7.77
CA GLY A 62 -0.88 -21.37 8.01
C GLY A 62 -0.36 -21.15 9.41
N LYS A 63 0.91 -21.50 9.63
CA LYS A 63 1.61 -21.30 10.89
C LYS A 63 2.76 -20.34 10.72
N LEU A 64 3.01 -19.53 11.73
CA LEU A 64 4.21 -18.73 11.90
C LEU A 64 5.39 -19.63 12.28
N ALA A 65 6.60 -19.09 12.24
CA ALA A 65 7.83 -19.84 12.56
C ALA A 65 7.84 -20.37 14.01
N ASP A 66 7.15 -19.68 14.93
CA ASP A 66 7.00 -20.11 16.32
C ASP A 66 5.89 -21.18 16.52
N GLY A 67 5.22 -21.59 15.45
CA GLY A 67 4.14 -22.56 15.47
C GLY A 67 2.74 -21.96 15.68
N THR A 68 2.62 -20.64 15.91
CA THR A 68 1.32 -19.96 16.07
C THR A 68 0.46 -20.13 14.84
N GLU A 69 -0.76 -20.62 15.01
CA GLU A 69 -1.73 -20.80 13.93
C GLU A 69 -2.38 -19.46 13.56
N THR A 70 -2.49 -19.21 12.26
CA THR A 70 -3.13 -18.03 11.71
C THR A 70 -4.31 -18.40 10.80
N LYS A 71 -5.25 -17.47 10.66
CA LYS A 71 -6.49 -17.67 9.91
C LYS A 71 -6.65 -16.61 8.83
N ILE A 72 -7.37 -17.00 7.78
CA ILE A 72 -7.79 -16.10 6.70
C ILE A 72 -9.32 -16.08 6.62
N TYR A 73 -9.88 -14.92 6.33
CA TYR A 73 -11.31 -14.65 6.31
C TYR A 73 -11.66 -14.02 4.97
N ARG A 74 -12.70 -14.52 4.29
CA ARG A 74 -13.20 -13.94 3.06
C ARG A 74 -14.43 -13.09 3.33
N LEU A 75 -14.39 -11.83 2.90
CA LEU A 75 -15.52 -10.91 2.88
C LEU A 75 -15.89 -10.65 1.41
N GLN A 76 -17.17 -10.73 1.11
CA GLN A 76 -17.69 -10.53 -0.24
C GLN A 76 -18.83 -9.51 -0.23
N GLY A 77 -18.69 -8.48 -1.04
CA GLY A 77 -19.73 -7.48 -1.28
C GLY A 77 -20.78 -7.93 -2.28
N PRO A 78 -21.91 -7.22 -2.32
CA PRO A 78 -23.01 -7.56 -3.25
C PRO A 78 -22.67 -7.27 -4.71
N ASP A 79 -21.73 -6.35 -4.98
CA ASP A 79 -21.44 -5.82 -6.31
C ASP A 79 -20.14 -6.38 -6.91
N GLY A 80 -19.57 -7.44 -6.28
CA GLY A 80 -18.48 -8.22 -6.85
C GLY A 80 -17.12 -8.04 -6.18
N LEU A 81 -16.93 -7.03 -5.32
CA LEU A 81 -15.70 -6.89 -4.54
C LEU A 81 -15.55 -8.05 -3.55
N ILE A 82 -14.38 -8.68 -3.54
CA ILE A 82 -14.01 -9.75 -2.61
C ILE A 82 -12.67 -9.39 -1.98
N ILE A 83 -12.59 -9.47 -0.66
CA ILE A 83 -11.31 -9.34 0.05
C ILE A 83 -11.04 -10.58 0.90
N ASP A 84 -9.78 -11.00 0.91
CA ASP A 84 -9.26 -12.00 1.84
C ASP A 84 -8.37 -11.29 2.85
N VAL A 85 -8.69 -11.41 4.14
CA VAL A 85 -7.96 -10.76 5.23
C VAL A 85 -7.51 -11.78 6.27
N SER A 86 -6.34 -11.57 6.89
CA SER A 86 -5.78 -12.47 7.89
C SER A 86 -5.71 -11.82 9.26
N ASP A 87 -5.81 -12.63 10.31
CA ASP A 87 -5.56 -12.22 11.70
C ASP A 87 -4.06 -11.95 11.97
N TYR A 88 -3.15 -12.42 11.13
CA TYR A 88 -1.73 -12.06 11.20
C TYR A 88 -1.51 -10.64 10.65
N GLY A 89 -1.29 -9.68 11.53
CA GLY A 89 -1.14 -8.27 11.20
C GLY A 89 -2.45 -7.58 10.77
N GLY A 90 -3.63 -8.18 10.93
CA GLY A 90 -4.89 -7.65 10.37
C GLY A 90 -4.83 -7.45 8.86
N ARG A 91 -4.12 -8.30 8.16
CA ARG A 91 -3.57 -8.13 6.80
C ARG A 91 -4.61 -8.31 5.70
N LEU A 92 -4.65 -7.39 4.74
CA LEU A 92 -5.29 -7.62 3.44
C LEU A 92 -4.38 -8.50 2.59
N VAL A 93 -4.79 -9.75 2.36
CA VAL A 93 -4.02 -10.73 1.59
C VAL A 93 -4.38 -10.66 0.11
N ARG A 94 -5.67 -10.49 -0.22
CA ARG A 94 -6.18 -10.38 -1.59
C ARG A 94 -7.31 -9.37 -1.66
N CYS A 95 -7.39 -8.68 -2.80
CA CYS A 95 -8.48 -7.78 -3.14
C CYS A 95 -8.89 -8.00 -4.60
N TYR A 96 -10.02 -8.69 -4.81
CA TYR A 96 -10.53 -8.95 -6.16
C TYR A 96 -11.52 -7.87 -6.55
N ALA A 97 -11.16 -7.06 -7.55
CA ALA A 97 -11.99 -6.00 -8.11
C ALA A 97 -12.35 -6.29 -9.58
N PRO A 98 -13.59 -5.99 -10.03
CA PRO A 98 -14.00 -6.19 -11.41
C PRO A 98 -13.37 -5.14 -12.35
N ASP A 99 -13.04 -5.56 -13.58
CA ASP A 99 -12.69 -4.66 -14.67
C ASP A 99 -13.94 -4.20 -15.45
N LYS A 100 -13.73 -3.40 -16.50
CA LYS A 100 -14.81 -2.91 -17.40
C LYS A 100 -15.61 -4.00 -18.10
N PHE A 101 -15.13 -5.25 -18.10
CA PHE A 101 -15.83 -6.42 -18.66
C PHE A 101 -16.40 -7.33 -17.55
N GLY A 102 -16.23 -6.98 -16.27
CA GLY A 102 -16.66 -7.75 -15.12
C GLY A 102 -15.70 -8.88 -14.71
N ASN A 103 -14.49 -8.95 -15.29
CA ASN A 103 -13.50 -9.93 -14.89
C ASN A 103 -12.81 -9.49 -13.60
N LEU A 104 -12.73 -10.41 -12.63
CA LEU A 104 -12.05 -10.15 -11.36
C LEU A 104 -10.53 -10.35 -11.50
N ALA A 105 -9.76 -9.43 -10.94
CA ALA A 105 -8.34 -9.61 -10.69
C ALA A 105 -8.01 -9.21 -9.26
N ASP A 106 -7.02 -9.89 -8.67
CA ASP A 106 -6.44 -9.48 -7.41
C ASP A 106 -5.56 -8.25 -7.63
N VAL A 107 -5.94 -7.13 -7.05
CA VAL A 107 -5.33 -5.81 -7.29
C VAL A 107 -4.41 -5.36 -6.16
N THR A 108 -4.06 -6.24 -5.21
CA THR A 108 -3.10 -5.95 -4.15
C THR A 108 -1.92 -6.93 -4.15
N LEU A 109 -0.72 -6.44 -3.86
CA LEU A 109 0.45 -7.31 -3.69
C LEU A 109 0.39 -8.05 -2.36
N GLY A 110 1.10 -9.17 -2.27
CA GLY A 110 1.20 -9.98 -1.06
C GLY A 110 1.74 -11.37 -1.33
N TRP A 111 1.57 -12.25 -0.34
CA TRP A 111 1.97 -13.66 -0.43
C TRP A 111 0.85 -14.59 -0.01
N ASN A 112 1.05 -15.89 -0.22
CA ASN A 112 0.00 -16.90 -0.03
C ASN A 112 0.02 -17.53 1.36
N THR A 113 1.11 -17.38 2.12
CA THR A 113 1.30 -18.01 3.43
C THR A 113 1.89 -17.02 4.45
N PRO A 114 1.62 -17.20 5.75
CA PRO A 114 2.18 -16.34 6.79
C PRO A 114 3.71 -16.41 6.84
N GLY A 115 4.32 -17.59 6.59
CA GLY A 115 5.77 -17.74 6.55
C GLY A 115 6.45 -16.96 5.42
N GLU A 116 5.78 -16.77 4.28
CA GLU A 116 6.28 -15.89 3.22
C GLU A 116 6.29 -14.42 3.68
N TYR A 117 5.30 -13.98 4.45
CA TYR A 117 5.27 -12.64 5.04
C TYR A 117 6.35 -12.43 6.11
N GLU A 118 6.64 -13.44 6.94
CA GLU A 118 7.74 -13.37 7.89
C GLU A 118 9.09 -13.26 7.20
N LYS A 119 9.29 -14.00 6.09
CA LYS A 119 10.55 -14.07 5.37
C LYS A 119 10.85 -12.83 4.54
N ASN A 120 9.85 -12.28 3.85
CA ASN A 120 10.08 -11.33 2.76
C ASN A 120 9.93 -9.85 3.17
N GLY A 121 9.38 -9.53 4.33
CA GLY A 121 9.26 -8.15 4.82
C GLY A 121 8.24 -7.29 4.06
N PHE A 122 8.56 -6.01 3.81
CA PHE A 122 7.75 -5.00 3.10
C PHE A 122 6.41 -4.65 3.75
N SER A 123 6.04 -5.18 4.90
CA SER A 123 4.76 -4.91 5.59
C SER A 123 3.52 -4.96 4.68
N MET A 124 3.55 -5.83 3.66
CA MET A 124 2.49 -5.88 2.63
C MET A 124 1.12 -6.17 3.22
N GLY A 125 0.18 -5.27 2.95
CA GLY A 125 -1.23 -5.41 3.28
C GLY A 125 -1.57 -5.39 4.77
N THR A 126 -0.66 -4.98 5.65
CA THR A 126 -0.83 -5.10 7.10
C THR A 126 -1.28 -3.81 7.77
N LEU A 127 -1.88 -3.95 8.94
CA LEU A 127 -2.06 -2.86 9.89
C LEU A 127 -0.73 -2.49 10.51
N ILE A 128 -0.37 -1.23 10.42
CA ILE A 128 0.83 -0.65 11.00
C ILE A 128 0.46 0.02 12.33
N GLY A 129 1.33 -0.12 13.31
CA GLY A 129 1.22 0.50 14.63
C GLY A 129 2.28 -0.02 15.61
N ARG A 130 2.34 0.59 16.81
CA ARG A 130 1.47 1.65 17.35
C ARG A 130 1.59 2.97 16.56
N TYR A 131 2.76 3.22 15.93
CA TYR A 131 3.03 4.44 15.18
C TYR A 131 3.49 4.10 13.76
N GLY A 132 2.71 4.50 12.75
CA GLY A 132 3.03 4.35 11.35
C GLY A 132 4.12 5.32 10.90
N ASN A 133 4.92 4.89 9.92
CA ASN A 133 6.07 5.62 9.44
C ASN A 133 7.14 5.85 10.53
N ARG A 134 7.94 6.91 10.45
CA ARG A 134 9.18 7.11 11.21
C ARG A 134 9.00 7.98 12.44
N ILE A 135 9.74 7.65 13.50
CA ILE A 135 10.05 8.53 14.65
C ILE A 135 11.56 8.66 14.70
N ALA A 136 12.06 9.88 14.52
CA ALA A 136 13.48 10.22 14.47
C ALA A 136 14.21 9.76 15.74
N GLU A 137 15.44 9.22 15.59
CA GLU A 137 16.29 8.75 16.68
C GLU A 137 15.61 7.72 17.62
N GLY A 138 14.43 7.19 17.23
CA GLY A 138 13.61 6.36 18.09
C GLY A 138 13.19 7.07 19.39
N LYS A 139 13.02 8.38 19.37
CA LYS A 139 12.76 9.17 20.58
C LYS A 139 11.64 10.17 20.39
N PHE A 140 10.90 10.40 21.44
CA PHE A 140 9.95 11.51 21.53
C PHE A 140 9.76 11.95 22.98
N THR A 141 9.34 13.21 23.17
CA THR A 141 8.99 13.74 24.50
C THR A 141 7.47 13.88 24.61
N LEU A 142 6.90 13.36 25.69
CA LEU A 142 5.50 13.51 26.02
C LEU A 142 5.35 13.93 27.48
N ASP A 143 4.66 15.03 27.74
CA ASP A 143 4.44 15.60 29.06
C ASP A 143 5.76 15.79 29.86
N GLY A 144 6.82 16.25 29.18
CA GLY A 144 8.14 16.50 29.76
C GLY A 144 9.01 15.26 30.01
N LYS A 145 8.52 14.07 29.67
CA LYS A 145 9.27 12.82 29.78
C LYS A 145 9.71 12.34 28.40
N GLU A 146 11.02 12.04 28.25
CA GLU A 146 11.54 11.36 27.05
C GLU A 146 11.23 9.88 27.08
N TYR A 147 10.79 9.35 25.92
CA TYR A 147 10.59 7.95 25.66
C TYR A 147 11.53 7.49 24.55
N THR A 148 12.13 6.32 24.74
CA THR A 148 13.06 5.70 23.78
C THR A 148 12.43 4.44 23.22
N LEU A 149 12.44 4.32 21.92
CA LEU A 149 11.90 3.19 21.15
C LEU A 149 13.05 2.42 20.50
N PRO A 150 12.92 1.12 20.25
CA PRO A 150 13.90 0.36 19.51
C PRO A 150 14.09 0.89 18.08
N ILE A 151 15.34 1.05 17.68
CA ILE A 151 15.70 1.39 16.30
C ILE A 151 15.58 0.14 15.45
N ASN A 152 14.87 0.20 14.33
CA ASN A 152 14.75 -0.88 13.35
C ASN A 152 15.04 -0.45 11.91
N GLU A 153 15.29 0.84 11.70
CA GLU A 153 15.87 1.35 10.47
C GLU A 153 17.15 2.08 10.83
N ASP A 154 18.27 1.33 10.79
CA ASP A 154 19.62 1.84 11.07
C ASP A 154 20.51 1.58 9.87
N LYS A 155 20.61 2.57 8.98
CA LYS A 155 21.39 2.47 7.75
C LYS A 155 22.25 3.70 7.59
N LYS A 156 23.56 3.49 7.53
CA LYS A 156 24.52 4.55 7.24
C LYS A 156 25.29 4.21 5.98
N THR A 157 25.13 5.06 4.97
CA THR A 157 25.92 5.03 3.73
C THR A 157 26.43 6.44 3.45
N GLU A 158 27.22 6.63 2.42
CA GLU A 158 27.66 7.96 1.98
C GLU A 158 26.47 8.90 1.66
N ALA A 159 25.40 8.35 1.09
CA ALA A 159 24.21 9.11 0.68
C ALA A 159 23.05 9.08 1.69
N THR A 160 23.07 8.20 2.69
CA THR A 160 21.91 7.95 3.57
C THR A 160 22.34 7.76 5.00
N VAL A 161 21.71 8.51 5.93
CA VAL A 161 21.84 8.28 7.37
C VAL A 161 20.43 8.10 7.93
N ARG A 162 20.00 6.84 8.13
CA ARG A 162 18.74 6.50 8.75
C ARG A 162 19.01 5.96 10.14
N HIS A 163 18.41 6.54 11.13
CA HIS A 163 18.45 6.09 12.51
C HIS A 163 17.11 6.44 13.15
N CYS A 164 16.17 5.51 13.05
CA CYS A 164 14.80 5.78 13.48
C CYS A 164 14.05 4.50 13.85
N THR A 165 12.93 4.69 14.54
CA THR A 165 11.91 3.65 14.67
C THR A 165 10.94 3.78 13.49
N LEU A 166 10.79 2.72 12.72
CA LEU A 166 9.88 2.62 11.59
C LEU A 166 8.73 1.67 11.93
N HIS A 167 7.49 2.08 11.62
CA HIS A 167 6.29 1.25 11.69
C HIS A 167 6.04 0.58 13.04
N GLY A 168 6.35 1.29 14.13
CA GLY A 168 6.13 0.80 15.50
C GLY A 168 7.24 -0.09 16.05
N GLY A 169 8.37 -0.24 15.32
CA GLY A 169 9.56 -0.94 15.78
C GLY A 169 9.69 -2.37 15.23
N PRO A 170 10.74 -3.10 15.67
CA PRO A 170 11.09 -4.41 15.12
C PRO A 170 10.03 -5.48 15.34
N ASP A 171 9.16 -5.33 16.34
CA ASP A 171 8.06 -6.25 16.66
C ASP A 171 6.71 -5.49 16.75
N GLY A 172 6.44 -4.68 15.71
CA GLY A 172 5.25 -3.86 15.55
C GLY A 172 3.95 -4.66 15.34
N TRP A 173 2.86 -3.95 15.18
CA TRP A 173 1.52 -4.54 15.04
C TRP A 173 1.35 -5.41 13.80
N ASP A 174 2.18 -5.22 12.79
CA ASP A 174 2.25 -5.99 11.56
C ASP A 174 2.67 -7.46 11.78
N LYS A 175 3.33 -7.74 12.91
CA LYS A 175 3.82 -9.07 13.30
C LYS A 175 2.97 -9.75 14.38
N LYS A 176 1.87 -9.13 14.77
CA LYS A 176 0.99 -9.66 15.82
C LYS A 176 -0.18 -10.46 15.24
N VAL A 177 -0.59 -11.49 15.94
CA VAL A 177 -1.87 -12.16 15.65
C VAL A 177 -2.98 -11.43 16.40
N TRP A 178 -3.89 -10.82 15.67
CA TRP A 178 -5.00 -10.05 16.20
C TRP A 178 -6.19 -10.96 16.50
N LYS A 179 -6.93 -10.65 17.55
CA LYS A 179 -8.21 -11.32 17.79
C LYS A 179 -9.20 -10.90 16.71
N ALA A 180 -9.54 -11.81 15.82
CA ALA A 180 -10.51 -11.60 14.74
C ALA A 180 -11.91 -12.02 15.21
N THR A 181 -12.89 -11.14 15.03
CA THR A 181 -14.29 -11.37 15.37
C THR A 181 -15.16 -11.04 14.16
N PRO A 182 -15.67 -12.05 13.42
CA PRO A 182 -16.63 -11.83 12.35
C PRO A 182 -17.86 -11.07 12.84
N MET A 183 -18.32 -10.12 12.04
CA MET A 183 -19.56 -9.39 12.33
C MET A 183 -20.76 -10.21 11.86
N PHE A 184 -21.75 -10.33 12.71
CA PHE A 184 -23.03 -10.95 12.36
C PHE A 184 -24.04 -9.85 12.09
N GLY A 185 -24.63 -9.83 10.91
CA GLY A 185 -25.62 -8.85 10.51
C GLY A 185 -26.65 -9.41 9.55
N ARG A 186 -27.85 -8.81 9.53
CA ARG A 186 -28.84 -9.05 8.47
C ARG A 186 -28.52 -8.06 7.33
N GLY A 187 -28.37 -8.55 6.10
CA GLY A 187 -28.15 -7.72 4.93
C GLY A 187 -26.88 -8.06 4.14
N PRO A 188 -26.55 -7.24 3.13
CA PRO A 188 -25.47 -7.53 2.18
C PRO A 188 -24.06 -7.22 2.70
N VAL A 189 -23.94 -6.52 3.83
CA VAL A 189 -22.67 -6.09 4.39
C VAL A 189 -21.99 -7.21 5.14
N GLN A 190 -20.79 -7.59 4.74
CA GLN A 190 -19.92 -8.47 5.51
C GLN A 190 -18.81 -7.65 6.17
N GLY A 191 -18.46 -8.02 7.40
CA GLY A 191 -17.40 -7.34 8.14
C GLY A 191 -16.72 -8.22 9.16
N ILE A 192 -15.57 -7.75 9.63
CA ILE A 192 -14.75 -8.39 10.66
C ILE A 192 -14.10 -7.31 11.52
N ILE A 193 -14.00 -7.58 12.82
CA ILE A 193 -13.33 -6.71 13.78
C ILE A 193 -12.03 -7.39 14.21
N PHE A 194 -10.91 -6.73 13.97
CA PHE A 194 -9.61 -7.10 14.51
C PHE A 194 -9.37 -6.30 15.79
N THR A 195 -9.04 -6.96 16.89
CA THR A 195 -8.74 -6.33 18.17
C THR A 195 -7.34 -6.73 18.62
N TYR A 196 -6.54 -5.73 18.96
CA TYR A 196 -5.23 -5.93 19.57
C TYR A 196 -5.10 -5.08 20.84
N VAL A 197 -4.49 -5.66 21.87
CA VAL A 197 -4.17 -4.95 23.11
C VAL A 197 -2.65 -4.84 23.19
N SER A 198 -2.16 -3.64 22.85
CA SER A 198 -0.76 -3.29 22.94
C SER A 198 -0.43 -2.91 24.38
N ALA A 199 0.44 -3.66 25.04
CA ALA A 199 0.78 -3.49 26.45
C ALA A 199 1.47 -2.14 26.70
N ASP A 200 1.40 -1.66 27.96
CA ASP A 200 2.22 -0.54 28.41
C ASP A 200 3.71 -0.89 28.29
N GLY A 201 4.47 -0.05 27.60
CA GLY A 201 5.88 -0.28 27.32
C GLY A 201 6.19 -1.15 26.09
N GLU A 202 5.16 -1.66 25.37
CA GLU A 202 5.40 -2.40 24.12
C GLU A 202 6.18 -1.51 23.13
N MET A 203 7.32 -2.02 22.64
CA MET A 203 8.26 -1.27 21.80
C MET A 203 8.64 0.11 22.37
N GLY A 204 8.61 0.28 23.71
CA GLY A 204 8.95 1.53 24.41
C GLY A 204 7.80 2.56 24.47
N PHE A 205 6.68 2.33 23.84
CA PHE A 205 5.53 3.25 23.89
C PHE A 205 4.81 3.19 25.22
N PRO A 206 4.49 4.35 25.86
CA PRO A 206 3.75 4.37 27.11
C PRO A 206 2.27 4.02 26.93
N GLY A 207 1.67 3.51 28.00
CA GLY A 207 0.24 3.21 28.08
C GLY A 207 -0.17 1.91 27.38
N LYS A 208 -1.11 1.23 28.00
CA LYS A 208 -1.80 0.10 27.38
C LYS A 208 -2.84 0.65 26.40
N VAL A 209 -2.72 0.30 25.13
CA VAL A 209 -3.65 0.70 24.07
C VAL A 209 -4.52 -0.49 23.67
N THR A 210 -5.85 -0.31 23.70
CA THR A 210 -6.77 -1.24 23.06
C THR A 210 -7.17 -0.68 21.70
N CYS A 211 -6.73 -1.32 20.64
CA CYS A 211 -7.07 -0.95 19.27
C CYS A 211 -8.05 -1.94 18.67
N ARG A 212 -9.10 -1.42 18.02
CA ARG A 212 -10.02 -2.17 17.18
C ARG A 212 -10.01 -1.60 15.78
N VAL A 213 -9.84 -2.47 14.79
CA VAL A 213 -9.96 -2.09 13.38
C VAL A 213 -11.07 -2.93 12.77
N THR A 214 -12.06 -2.25 12.19
CA THR A 214 -13.22 -2.90 11.59
C THR A 214 -13.12 -2.80 10.08
N TYR A 215 -13.10 -3.94 9.40
CA TYR A 215 -13.21 -4.02 7.95
C TYR A 215 -14.62 -4.39 7.56
N LYS A 216 -15.17 -3.67 6.57
CA LYS A 216 -16.46 -3.98 5.98
C LYS A 216 -16.37 -3.91 4.46
N VAL A 217 -17.07 -4.79 3.79
CA VAL A 217 -17.33 -4.66 2.35
C VAL A 217 -18.75 -4.17 2.17
N LEU A 218 -18.87 -2.93 1.70
CA LEU A 218 -20.13 -2.20 1.54
C LEU A 218 -20.63 -2.29 0.10
N PRO A 219 -21.93 -2.02 -0.17
CA PRO A 219 -22.44 -1.80 -1.53
C PRO A 219 -21.63 -0.72 -2.28
N GLY A 220 -21.55 -0.83 -3.60
CA GLY A 220 -20.75 0.07 -4.42
C GLY A 220 -19.27 -0.34 -4.51
N ASN A 221 -18.94 -1.59 -4.17
CA ASN A 221 -17.56 -2.11 -4.16
C ASN A 221 -16.63 -1.31 -3.25
N ILE A 222 -17.08 -0.99 -2.04
CA ILE A 222 -16.33 -0.21 -1.05
C ILE A 222 -15.75 -1.15 0.01
N TRP A 223 -14.45 -1.12 0.19
CA TRP A 223 -13.79 -1.64 1.38
C TRP A 223 -13.57 -0.52 2.38
N SER A 224 -14.23 -0.59 3.53
CA SER A 224 -14.16 0.39 4.61
C SER A 224 -13.29 -0.11 5.74
N VAL A 225 -12.44 0.76 6.26
CA VAL A 225 -11.51 0.52 7.37
C VAL A 225 -11.76 1.56 8.44
N ASP A 226 -12.32 1.13 9.58
CA ASP A 226 -12.60 1.98 10.74
C ASP A 226 -11.62 1.67 11.86
N TYR A 227 -10.87 2.65 12.31
CA TYR A 227 -9.97 2.54 13.47
C TYR A 227 -10.62 3.14 14.71
N TYR A 228 -10.44 2.47 15.82
CA TYR A 228 -10.87 2.89 17.16
C TYR A 228 -9.80 2.49 18.17
N ALA A 229 -9.29 3.44 18.96
CA ALA A 229 -8.34 3.10 20.01
C ALA A 229 -8.56 3.95 21.28
N THR A 230 -8.28 3.34 22.42
CA THR A 230 -8.27 3.98 23.74
C THR A 230 -7.00 3.60 24.50
N THR A 231 -6.62 4.41 25.47
CA THR A 231 -5.41 4.21 26.29
C THR A 231 -5.71 4.41 27.77
N ASP A 232 -4.88 3.80 28.64
CA ASP A 232 -4.91 4.02 30.10
C ASP A 232 -3.88 5.06 30.58
N LYS A 233 -2.94 5.48 29.73
CA LYS A 233 -1.95 6.55 29.98
C LYS A 233 -1.77 7.40 28.74
N PRO A 234 -1.28 8.66 28.86
CA PRO A 234 -0.89 9.43 27.68
C PRO A 234 0.10 8.65 26.81
N THR A 235 -0.16 8.64 25.50
CA THR A 235 0.66 7.94 24.50
C THR A 235 0.60 8.66 23.16
N VAL A 236 1.38 8.19 22.19
CA VAL A 236 1.28 8.60 20.79
C VAL A 236 0.74 7.43 19.95
N ILE A 237 -0.12 7.74 18.98
CA ILE A 237 -0.76 6.74 18.13
C ILE A 237 -0.92 7.27 16.69
N ASN A 238 -0.53 6.47 15.71
CA ASN A 238 -0.69 6.79 14.29
C ASN A 238 -0.81 5.49 13.48
N PRO A 239 -1.90 4.74 13.57
CA PRO A 239 -2.07 3.51 12.81
C PRO A 239 -2.39 3.82 11.35
N THR A 240 -1.92 2.96 10.45
CA THR A 240 -2.23 3.02 9.02
C THR A 240 -2.35 1.62 8.42
N HIS A 241 -2.71 1.53 7.13
CA HIS A 241 -2.79 0.29 6.38
C HIS A 241 -1.81 0.30 5.21
N HIS A 242 -0.91 -0.69 5.15
CA HIS A 242 0.21 -0.74 4.21
C HIS A 242 -0.09 -1.64 2.98
N SER A 243 -1.23 -1.43 2.34
CA SER A 243 -1.55 -2.14 1.08
C SER A 243 -0.78 -1.58 -0.09
N TYR A 244 -0.28 -2.47 -0.94
CA TYR A 244 0.34 -2.12 -2.22
C TYR A 244 -0.64 -2.41 -3.36
N TRP A 245 -0.96 -1.40 -4.14
CA TRP A 245 -1.97 -1.46 -5.19
C TRP A 245 -1.38 -1.60 -6.58
N ASN A 246 -1.98 -2.49 -7.38
CA ASN A 246 -1.75 -2.63 -8.81
C ASN A 246 -3.07 -2.98 -9.50
N LEU A 247 -3.74 -1.98 -10.08
CA LEU A 247 -5.08 -2.14 -10.64
C LEU A 247 -5.12 -2.98 -11.93
N ALA A 248 -3.96 -3.22 -12.57
CA ALA A 248 -3.87 -4.15 -13.68
C ALA A 248 -3.90 -5.63 -13.21
N GLY A 249 -3.57 -5.87 -11.93
CA GLY A 249 -3.48 -7.18 -11.30
C GLY A 249 -2.12 -7.40 -10.63
N GLU A 250 -2.09 -8.17 -9.57
CA GLU A 250 -0.94 -8.37 -8.67
C GLU A 250 0.35 -8.82 -9.40
N SER A 251 0.25 -9.63 -10.43
CA SER A 251 1.41 -10.14 -11.19
C SER A 251 1.49 -9.60 -12.63
N SER A 252 0.90 -8.43 -12.88
CA SER A 252 0.84 -7.82 -14.24
C SER A 252 2.08 -7.00 -14.61
N GLY A 253 3.07 -6.89 -13.74
CA GLY A 253 4.24 -6.04 -13.90
C GLY A 253 4.19 -4.77 -13.06
N ASN A 254 4.79 -3.66 -13.55
CA ASN A 254 4.88 -2.41 -12.80
C ASN A 254 3.65 -1.50 -12.98
N VAL A 255 3.51 -0.52 -12.07
CA VAL A 255 2.39 0.43 -12.06
C VAL A 255 2.70 1.76 -12.74
N LEU A 256 3.85 1.91 -13.42
CA LEU A 256 4.30 3.19 -13.96
C LEU A 256 3.37 3.79 -15.00
N GLY A 257 2.65 2.94 -15.76
CA GLY A 257 1.64 3.34 -16.74
C GLY A 257 0.26 3.59 -16.16
N GLN A 258 0.02 3.23 -14.90
CA GLN A 258 -1.24 3.52 -14.23
C GLN A 258 -1.29 4.98 -13.83
N GLU A 259 -2.49 5.55 -13.79
CA GLU A 259 -2.67 6.97 -13.55
C GLU A 259 -3.08 7.22 -12.11
N LEU A 260 -2.55 8.29 -11.54
CA LEU A 260 -2.77 8.69 -10.17
C LEU A 260 -3.05 10.19 -10.09
N GLN A 261 -4.04 10.56 -9.29
CA GLN A 261 -4.28 11.92 -8.81
C GLN A 261 -4.30 11.89 -7.29
N ILE A 262 -3.60 12.86 -6.66
CA ILE A 262 -3.59 13.04 -5.21
C ILE A 262 -4.18 14.43 -4.92
N PHE A 263 -5.18 14.47 -4.03
CA PHE A 263 -5.85 15.70 -3.64
C PHE A 263 -5.05 16.42 -2.53
N ALA A 264 -3.82 16.83 -2.90
CA ALA A 264 -2.87 17.54 -2.03
C ALA A 264 -2.16 18.63 -2.83
N ASP A 265 -1.94 19.78 -2.19
CA ASP A 265 -1.18 20.91 -2.77
C ASP A 265 0.25 20.96 -2.28
N GLU A 266 0.54 20.24 -1.19
CA GLU A 266 1.84 20.17 -0.54
C GLU A 266 2.26 18.72 -0.26
N TYR A 267 3.56 18.52 -0.24
CA TYR A 267 4.20 17.32 0.27
C TYR A 267 5.25 17.68 1.32
N THR A 268 5.61 16.73 2.15
CA THR A 268 6.61 16.94 3.20
C THR A 268 8.00 16.56 2.67
N GLN A 269 8.90 17.54 2.60
CA GLN A 269 10.32 17.29 2.32
C GLN A 269 10.95 16.53 3.50
N THR A 270 11.97 15.74 3.20
CA THR A 270 12.69 14.94 4.20
C THR A 270 14.18 15.24 4.20
N THR A 271 14.84 14.86 5.30
CA THR A 271 16.30 14.71 5.34
C THR A 271 16.74 13.50 4.51
N VAL A 272 18.05 13.29 4.36
CA VAL A 272 18.63 12.08 3.81
C VAL A 272 18.27 10.80 4.61
N GLY A 273 17.80 10.97 5.85
CA GLY A 273 17.29 9.91 6.73
C GLY A 273 15.80 9.65 6.60
N LEU A 274 15.12 10.30 5.65
CA LEU A 274 13.66 10.26 5.45
C LEU A 274 12.86 10.81 6.65
N ILE A 275 13.47 11.69 7.44
CA ILE A 275 12.80 12.38 8.54
C ILE A 275 12.21 13.70 8.00
N PRO A 276 10.95 14.03 8.32
CA PRO A 276 10.26 15.24 7.87
C PRO A 276 11.00 16.52 8.21
N THR A 277 11.03 17.45 7.27
CA THR A 277 11.60 18.80 7.50
C THR A 277 10.53 19.88 7.42
N LYS A 278 9.87 20.06 6.30
CA LYS A 278 8.83 21.08 6.09
C LYS A 278 7.87 20.66 4.99
N ASN A 279 6.67 21.21 5.00
CA ASN A 279 5.74 21.09 3.89
C ASN A 279 6.08 22.11 2.80
N VAL A 280 6.04 21.68 1.54
CA VAL A 280 6.34 22.52 0.38
C VAL A 280 5.35 22.23 -0.75
N PRO A 281 5.07 23.21 -1.64
CA PRO A 281 4.17 23.00 -2.76
C PRO A 281 4.62 21.87 -3.69
N VAL A 282 3.64 21.05 -4.14
CA VAL A 282 3.89 20.00 -5.15
C VAL A 282 4.09 20.58 -6.55
N LYS A 283 3.53 21.77 -6.81
CA LYS A 283 3.51 22.41 -8.14
C LYS A 283 4.91 22.56 -8.74
N GLY A 284 5.09 22.07 -9.95
CA GLY A 284 6.36 22.15 -10.67
C GLY A 284 7.39 21.07 -10.29
N THR A 285 7.07 20.19 -9.36
CA THR A 285 7.93 19.08 -8.93
C THR A 285 7.50 17.74 -9.53
N GLY A 286 8.29 16.69 -9.31
CA GLY A 286 7.91 15.31 -9.59
C GLY A 286 6.73 14.81 -8.75
N PHE A 287 6.41 15.49 -7.63
CA PHE A 287 5.30 15.16 -6.73
C PHE A 287 3.96 15.79 -7.12
N ASP A 288 3.91 16.58 -8.18
CA ASP A 288 2.67 17.21 -8.63
C ASP A 288 1.73 16.19 -9.29
N PHE A 289 0.86 15.60 -8.47
CA PHE A 289 -0.27 14.75 -8.83
C PHE A 289 -1.61 15.47 -8.70
N THR A 290 -1.64 16.80 -8.75
CA THR A 290 -2.88 17.59 -8.63
C THR A 290 -3.87 17.32 -9.77
N THR A 291 -3.40 16.75 -10.87
CA THR A 291 -4.19 16.24 -11.99
C THR A 291 -3.85 14.78 -12.26
N LEU A 292 -4.82 14.03 -12.79
CA LEU A 292 -4.65 12.62 -13.12
C LEU A 292 -3.54 12.47 -14.18
N ARG A 293 -2.51 11.71 -13.86
CA ARG A 293 -1.36 11.42 -14.74
C ARG A 293 -0.74 10.06 -14.46
N ALA A 294 -0.02 9.50 -15.42
CA ALA A 294 0.74 8.28 -15.20
C ALA A 294 1.76 8.45 -14.06
N ILE A 295 1.90 7.44 -13.22
CA ILE A 295 2.82 7.45 -12.07
C ILE A 295 4.25 7.72 -12.55
N GLY A 296 4.66 7.11 -13.66
CA GLY A 296 5.99 7.29 -14.25
C GLY A 296 6.20 8.57 -15.06
N ALA A 297 5.17 9.41 -15.28
CA ALA A 297 5.23 10.52 -16.24
C ALA A 297 6.27 11.61 -15.91
N LYS A 298 6.67 11.75 -14.64
CA LYS A 298 7.67 12.72 -14.19
C LYS A 298 8.96 12.06 -13.65
N ALA A 299 9.28 10.86 -14.11
CA ALA A 299 10.47 10.12 -13.68
C ALA A 299 11.76 10.90 -13.87
N ASP A 300 11.87 11.70 -14.93
CA ASP A 300 13.06 12.51 -15.20
C ASP A 300 13.24 13.63 -14.16
N LEU A 301 12.14 14.28 -13.71
CA LEU A 301 12.20 15.26 -12.64
C LEU A 301 12.61 14.60 -11.30
N MET A 302 12.11 13.40 -11.02
CA MET A 302 12.49 12.63 -9.84
C MET A 302 14.00 12.29 -9.87
N LYS A 303 14.52 11.83 -11.00
CA LYS A 303 15.95 11.51 -11.17
C LYS A 303 16.84 12.75 -11.11
N ALA A 304 16.37 13.90 -11.58
CA ALA A 304 17.12 15.14 -11.56
C ALA A 304 17.23 15.76 -10.15
N ASP A 305 16.30 15.43 -9.25
CA ASP A 305 16.32 15.91 -7.88
C ASP A 305 17.27 15.08 -7.01
N LYS A 306 18.47 15.62 -6.79
CA LYS A 306 19.51 14.95 -5.99
C LYS A 306 19.13 14.71 -4.54
N SER A 307 18.15 15.45 -4.00
CA SER A 307 17.66 15.23 -2.63
C SER A 307 16.92 13.90 -2.47
N LEU A 308 16.48 13.31 -3.59
CA LEU A 308 15.77 12.03 -3.63
C LEU A 308 16.70 10.80 -3.74
N ALA A 309 18.01 11.00 -3.85
CA ALA A 309 18.97 9.89 -3.95
C ALA A 309 18.84 8.85 -2.82
N PRO A 310 18.55 9.23 -1.55
CA PRO A 310 18.32 8.26 -0.47
C PRO A 310 17.10 7.36 -0.67
N MET A 311 16.20 7.70 -1.58
CA MET A 311 14.97 6.99 -1.93
C MET A 311 15.02 6.38 -3.35
N ASP A 312 16.25 6.15 -3.88
CA ASP A 312 16.47 5.69 -5.24
C ASP A 312 15.81 6.59 -6.30
N ASN A 313 15.76 7.90 -6.00
CA ASN A 313 15.15 8.95 -6.82
C ASN A 313 13.67 8.68 -7.14
N TRP A 314 12.91 8.18 -6.17
CA TRP A 314 11.51 7.83 -6.33
C TRP A 314 10.64 8.27 -5.15
N TYR A 315 9.38 7.84 -5.13
CA TYR A 315 8.39 8.26 -4.13
C TYR A 315 8.53 7.47 -2.83
N ASP A 316 8.77 8.17 -1.73
CA ASP A 316 8.60 7.73 -0.34
C ASP A 316 8.32 8.98 0.52
N HIS A 317 7.17 9.64 0.26
CA HIS A 317 6.87 10.95 0.82
C HIS A 317 5.45 11.07 1.32
N ASN A 318 5.29 11.89 2.34
CA ASN A 318 4.02 12.29 2.90
C ASN A 318 3.40 13.45 2.10
N PHE A 319 2.12 13.33 1.76
CA PHE A 319 1.31 14.37 1.12
C PHE A 319 0.32 14.95 2.13
N VAL A 320 0.20 16.27 2.17
CA VAL A 320 -0.76 16.99 3.02
C VAL A 320 -2.08 17.10 2.26
N LEU A 321 -3.07 16.36 2.71
CA LEU A 321 -4.36 16.25 2.02
C LEU A 321 -5.20 17.50 2.18
N ARG A 322 -5.89 17.91 1.09
CA ARG A 322 -6.89 18.99 1.12
C ARG A 322 -8.04 18.64 2.05
N GLY A 323 -8.69 19.68 2.61
CA GLY A 323 -9.85 19.55 3.49
C GLY A 323 -9.48 19.44 4.97
N LYS A 324 -10.51 19.30 5.83
CA LYS A 324 -10.33 19.32 7.27
C LYS A 324 -10.00 17.95 7.84
N ILE A 325 -9.22 17.91 8.91
CA ILE A 325 -8.95 16.69 9.69
C ILE A 325 -10.26 16.21 10.31
N GLY A 326 -10.51 14.90 10.27
CA GLY A 326 -11.71 14.28 10.81
C GLY A 326 -12.92 14.31 9.86
N GLU A 327 -12.92 15.13 8.80
CA GLU A 327 -13.94 15.07 7.74
C GLU A 327 -13.55 14.05 6.66
N LEU A 328 -14.49 13.22 6.23
CA LEU A 328 -14.27 12.28 5.14
C LEU A 328 -14.08 13.03 3.82
N LYS A 329 -12.92 12.90 3.22
CA LYS A 329 -12.53 13.61 1.99
C LYS A 329 -11.80 12.71 1.02
N GLN A 330 -11.89 13.00 -0.26
CA GLN A 330 -11.15 12.28 -1.28
C GLN A 330 -9.66 12.61 -1.19
N ALA A 331 -8.84 11.58 -1.04
CA ALA A 331 -7.38 11.67 -0.99
C ALA A 331 -6.75 11.30 -2.33
N VAL A 332 -7.31 10.29 -3.01
CA VAL A 332 -6.73 9.69 -4.21
C VAL A 332 -7.80 9.31 -5.21
N LEU A 333 -7.45 9.43 -6.50
CA LEU A 333 -8.03 8.68 -7.62
C LEU A 333 -6.89 7.95 -8.34
N MET A 334 -6.98 6.63 -8.45
CA MET A 334 -6.08 5.79 -9.22
C MET A 334 -6.86 5.09 -10.33
N ARG A 335 -6.26 4.97 -11.54
CA ARG A 335 -6.86 4.32 -12.69
C ARG A 335 -5.86 3.47 -13.45
N ASP A 336 -6.26 2.29 -13.85
CA ASP A 336 -5.55 1.53 -14.88
C ASP A 336 -6.24 1.70 -16.23
N PRO A 337 -5.60 2.37 -17.21
CA PRO A 337 -6.24 2.64 -18.51
C PRO A 337 -6.57 1.39 -19.31
N VAL A 338 -5.88 0.27 -19.08
CA VAL A 338 -6.05 -0.97 -19.85
C VAL A 338 -7.27 -1.74 -19.37
N SER A 339 -7.34 -2.07 -18.09
CA SER A 339 -8.49 -2.80 -17.50
C SER A 339 -9.70 -1.91 -17.28
N GLY A 340 -9.50 -0.60 -17.22
CA GLY A 340 -10.50 0.39 -16.85
C GLY A 340 -10.79 0.43 -15.34
N ARG A 341 -10.12 -0.36 -14.51
CA ARG A 341 -10.32 -0.32 -13.04
C ARG A 341 -9.93 1.03 -12.49
N THR A 342 -10.75 1.50 -11.56
CA THR A 342 -10.47 2.70 -10.77
C THR A 342 -10.50 2.35 -9.29
N MET A 343 -9.73 3.07 -8.50
CA MET A 343 -9.79 3.05 -7.04
C MET A 343 -9.73 4.49 -6.53
N GLU A 344 -10.71 4.87 -5.73
CA GLU A 344 -10.68 6.10 -4.96
C GLU A 344 -10.34 5.78 -3.51
N ILE A 345 -9.51 6.61 -2.88
CA ILE A 345 -9.30 6.57 -1.44
C ILE A 345 -9.93 7.81 -0.82
N TRP A 346 -10.82 7.58 0.14
CA TRP A 346 -11.45 8.60 0.94
C TRP A 346 -11.03 8.41 2.39
N THR A 347 -10.70 9.49 3.10
CA THR A 347 -10.18 9.36 4.46
C THR A 347 -10.50 10.56 5.34
N THR A 348 -10.52 10.33 6.65
CA THR A 348 -10.56 11.38 7.68
C THR A 348 -9.16 11.85 8.11
N GLU A 349 -8.10 11.15 7.66
CA GLU A 349 -6.71 11.46 7.99
C GLU A 349 -6.21 12.75 7.33
N PRO A 350 -5.28 13.50 7.98
CA PRO A 350 -4.74 14.75 7.44
C PRO A 350 -3.76 14.54 6.29
N CYS A 351 -3.11 13.39 6.23
CA CYS A 351 -2.01 13.12 5.31
C CYS A 351 -2.12 11.72 4.69
N MET A 352 -1.26 11.47 3.72
CA MET A 352 -1.07 10.17 3.10
C MET A 352 0.38 10.01 2.68
N GLN A 353 1.02 8.90 3.07
CA GLN A 353 2.31 8.49 2.54
C GLN A 353 2.11 7.77 1.20
N MET A 354 2.91 8.14 0.20
CA MET A 354 3.05 7.41 -1.05
C MET A 354 4.42 6.75 -1.10
N TYR A 355 4.46 5.42 -1.21
CA TYR A 355 5.68 4.66 -1.45
C TYR A 355 5.57 3.89 -2.78
N GLY A 356 6.54 4.11 -3.67
CA GLY A 356 6.49 3.63 -5.06
C GLY A 356 7.04 2.22 -5.29
N ALA A 357 7.34 1.45 -4.24
CA ALA A 357 7.87 0.08 -4.33
C ALA A 357 9.15 -0.05 -5.17
N GLN A 358 10.00 0.98 -5.17
CA GLN A 358 11.25 1.03 -5.93
C GLN A 358 12.29 -0.01 -5.48
N ASN A 359 12.18 -0.51 -4.25
CA ASN A 359 13.11 -1.49 -3.69
C ASN A 359 12.67 -2.95 -3.89
N MET A 360 11.54 -3.19 -4.57
CA MET A 360 11.12 -4.54 -4.91
C MET A 360 11.99 -5.09 -6.04
N THR A 361 12.32 -6.38 -5.94
CA THR A 361 13.17 -7.07 -6.92
C THR A 361 12.49 -8.31 -7.48
N THR A 362 13.01 -8.83 -8.59
CA THR A 362 12.54 -10.08 -9.20
C THR A 362 12.88 -11.35 -8.37
N GLU A 363 13.57 -11.21 -7.25
CA GLU A 363 13.78 -12.29 -6.29
C GLU A 363 12.54 -12.55 -5.42
N LEU A 364 11.64 -11.56 -5.32
CA LEU A 364 10.41 -11.69 -4.55
C LEU A 364 9.36 -12.47 -5.35
N PRO A 365 8.80 -13.55 -4.80
CA PRO A 365 7.72 -14.28 -5.47
C PRO A 365 6.45 -13.43 -5.50
N ALA A 366 5.66 -13.59 -6.55
CA ALA A 366 4.30 -13.10 -6.60
C ALA A 366 3.32 -14.16 -6.08
N LYS A 367 2.06 -13.81 -5.80
CA LYS A 367 1.02 -14.78 -5.42
C LYS A 367 0.68 -15.76 -6.53
N ALA A 368 0.78 -15.33 -7.79
CA ALA A 368 0.58 -16.20 -8.94
C ALA A 368 1.78 -17.14 -9.11
N ALA A 369 1.51 -18.44 -9.19
CA ALA A 369 2.52 -19.47 -9.28
C ALA A 369 3.51 -19.23 -10.44
N GLY A 370 4.80 -19.28 -10.15
CA GLY A 370 5.86 -19.08 -11.13
C GLY A 370 6.03 -17.63 -11.59
N LYS A 371 5.36 -16.68 -10.96
CA LYS A 371 5.54 -15.25 -11.20
C LYS A 371 6.37 -14.61 -10.09
N HIS A 372 6.98 -13.50 -10.43
CA HIS A 372 7.79 -12.69 -9.53
C HIS A 372 7.32 -11.23 -9.55
N LEU A 373 7.52 -10.53 -8.45
CA LEU A 373 7.37 -9.10 -8.40
C LEU A 373 8.52 -8.43 -9.18
N CYS A 374 8.40 -7.16 -9.43
CA CYS A 374 9.45 -6.36 -10.04
C CYS A 374 9.53 -5.00 -9.35
N GLN A 375 10.53 -4.22 -9.67
CA GLN A 375 10.60 -2.83 -9.26
C GLN A 375 9.32 -2.11 -9.70
N PHE A 376 8.73 -1.31 -8.80
CA PHE A 376 7.45 -0.61 -9.05
C PHE A 376 6.25 -1.55 -9.29
N ALA A 377 6.27 -2.77 -8.78
CA ALA A 377 5.15 -3.73 -8.96
C ALA A 377 3.84 -3.24 -8.36
N GLY A 378 3.88 -2.30 -7.42
CA GLY A 378 2.73 -1.68 -6.79
C GLY A 378 3.05 -0.31 -6.22
N VAL A 379 2.04 0.38 -5.72
CA VAL A 379 2.17 1.62 -4.96
C VAL A 379 1.45 1.49 -3.62
N ALA A 380 2.14 1.82 -2.51
CA ALA A 380 1.50 1.95 -1.21
C ALA A 380 0.99 3.38 -1.03
N LEU A 381 -0.24 3.49 -0.51
CA LEU A 381 -0.97 4.74 -0.30
C LEU A 381 -1.57 4.68 1.12
N GLU A 382 -0.79 5.17 2.09
CA GLU A 382 -1.03 4.98 3.52
C GLU A 382 -1.65 6.24 4.12
N THR A 383 -2.94 6.23 4.39
CA THR A 383 -3.63 7.35 5.05
C THR A 383 -3.25 7.38 6.53
N GLN A 384 -2.75 8.53 7.02
CA GLN A 384 -2.13 8.65 8.34
C GLN A 384 -1.96 10.11 8.75
N HIS A 385 -1.53 10.37 9.99
CA HIS A 385 -0.88 11.60 10.38
C HIS A 385 0.56 11.64 9.83
N ALA A 386 1.14 12.85 9.71
CA ALA A 386 2.48 12.99 9.17
C ALA A 386 3.51 12.19 9.99
N PRO A 387 4.56 11.65 9.34
CA PRO A 387 5.66 10.99 10.05
C PRO A 387 6.29 11.94 11.06
N ASP A 388 6.87 11.39 12.13
CA ASP A 388 7.58 12.11 13.19
C ASP A 388 6.78 13.21 13.91
N SER A 389 5.43 13.20 13.82
CA SER A 389 4.57 14.23 14.46
C SER A 389 4.82 14.41 15.96
N PRO A 390 5.19 13.40 16.78
CA PRO A 390 5.51 13.63 18.19
C PRO A 390 6.67 14.60 18.42
N ASN A 391 7.58 14.73 17.45
CA ASN A 391 8.73 15.64 17.48
C ASN A 391 8.50 16.95 16.69
N ARG A 392 7.30 17.11 16.11
CA ARG A 392 6.95 18.20 15.20
C ARG A 392 5.72 18.96 15.71
N PRO A 393 5.91 20.00 16.52
CA PRO A 393 4.80 20.79 17.06
C PRO A 393 4.02 21.57 16.00
N ASP A 394 4.58 21.70 14.79
CA ASP A 394 3.96 22.30 13.61
C ASP A 394 3.03 21.31 12.84
N PHE A 395 3.06 20.02 13.20
CA PHE A 395 2.19 19.01 12.63
C PHE A 395 0.98 18.70 13.52
N PRO A 396 -0.11 18.16 12.97
CA PRO A 396 -1.23 17.70 13.78
C PRO A 396 -0.80 16.68 14.85
N SER A 397 -1.29 16.87 16.08
CA SER A 397 -0.93 16.04 17.23
C SER A 397 -1.40 14.58 17.04
N THR A 398 -0.53 13.66 17.44
CA THR A 398 -0.82 12.21 17.50
C THR A 398 -0.95 11.70 18.94
N VAL A 399 -1.02 12.62 19.91
CA VAL A 399 -1.19 12.28 21.33
C VAL A 399 -2.60 11.77 21.59
N LEU A 400 -2.71 10.66 22.30
CA LEU A 400 -3.96 10.10 22.82
C LEU A 400 -3.88 10.05 24.35
N ARG A 401 -4.92 10.56 25.03
CA ARG A 401 -5.00 10.62 26.49
C ARG A 401 -6.07 9.70 27.04
N PRO A 402 -5.96 9.28 28.32
CA PRO A 402 -7.04 8.57 29.01
C PRO A 402 -8.35 9.35 28.94
N GLY A 403 -9.44 8.64 28.63
CA GLY A 403 -10.75 9.25 28.42
C GLY A 403 -11.00 9.74 27.01
N GLU A 404 -9.96 9.91 26.19
CA GLU A 404 -10.11 10.21 24.75
C GLU A 404 -10.22 8.93 23.92
N THR A 405 -10.69 9.11 22.69
CA THR A 405 -10.80 8.05 21.71
C THR A 405 -10.15 8.48 20.40
N PHE A 406 -9.14 7.75 19.95
CA PHE A 406 -8.66 7.86 18.57
C PHE A 406 -9.69 7.24 17.64
N ARG A 407 -10.04 7.98 16.57
CA ARG A 407 -10.92 7.52 15.50
C ARG A 407 -10.35 7.93 14.17
N SER A 408 -10.30 6.98 13.23
CA SER A 408 -9.94 7.22 11.84
C SER A 408 -10.80 6.35 10.95
N HIS A 409 -11.10 6.85 9.76
CA HIS A 409 -11.91 6.14 8.77
C HIS A 409 -11.30 6.30 7.39
N THR A 410 -11.16 5.19 6.67
CA THR A 410 -10.69 5.17 5.29
C THR A 410 -11.57 4.25 4.46
N GLU A 411 -11.93 4.68 3.26
CA GLU A 411 -12.64 3.87 2.28
C GLU A 411 -11.81 3.72 1.01
N TYR A 412 -11.75 2.50 0.50
CA TYR A 412 -11.23 2.16 -0.81
C TYR A 412 -12.41 1.80 -1.70
N ARG A 413 -12.74 2.69 -2.65
CA ARG A 413 -13.91 2.58 -3.53
C ARG A 413 -13.46 2.12 -4.91
N PHE A 414 -13.82 0.90 -5.27
CA PHE A 414 -13.45 0.32 -6.56
C PHE A 414 -14.56 0.52 -7.59
N GLY A 415 -14.16 0.93 -8.79
CA GLY A 415 -15.05 1.18 -9.90
C GLY A 415 -14.40 0.87 -11.24
N VAL A 416 -15.05 1.29 -12.30
CA VAL A 416 -14.54 1.22 -13.67
C VAL A 416 -14.75 2.54 -14.38
N SER A 417 -13.71 3.02 -15.08
CA SER A 417 -13.85 4.13 -16.01
C SER A 417 -14.54 3.66 -17.29
N LYS A 418 -15.44 4.50 -17.80
CA LYS A 418 -16.07 4.29 -19.10
C LYS A 418 -15.08 4.49 -20.24
#